data_eca5700b13a2b4321a2c730bf7e8726f
#
_entry.id   eca5700b13a2b4321a2c730bf7e8726f
#
_cell.length_a   1.000
_cell.length_b   1.000
_cell.length_c   1.000
_cell.angle_alpha   90.00
_cell.angle_beta   90.00
_cell.angle_gamma   90.00
#
_symmetry.space_group_name_H-M   'P 1'
#
loop_
_entity.id
_entity.type
_entity.pdbx_description
1 polymer ?
#
loop_
_entity_poly.entity_id
_entity_poly.type
_entity_poly.pdbx_seq_one_letter_code
_entity_poly.pdbx_strand_id
1 'polypeptide(L)'
;MIIKKYLITIIIFTSCQSNNISDPEIARLIFQAESAFRGGYYNAALSIADSAISLNPKLADIHFLKGRVLTKLSRFAEAEDAYSQVISIDNKYQGAWFNIGTNNLRQNKAPQAIYNYFNEMSEHPSAQTMVQIGKAYSDLGKADSAHLSYEKAIQINSGFAPAYMRLSHLNKDAGEINEAINHAKKGIELEPENIDYKYFMGSLLLLNGQPNLSIPYFELVVNEKPWHYWAHHNLGQALFRVGEKRKSDFYIQRAKELQKGVQEVENWRNLANMNPDQFMLWINLGNSLNSMGRTKEAKDAFLVALSIKPMNVAVQNNIANLSLMLGDTLEAIIRYQTILSLDSTIIDVWQNLGVVYASSGKINEARASWERALKHAPNNNTIIEYLKTLNK
;
A
#
# COMPACT_ATOMS: atom_id res chain seq x y z
N MET A 1 12.78 1.18 -35.18
CA MET A 1 11.75 0.19 -35.53
C MET A 1 12.03 -1.11 -34.79
N ILE A 2 11.59 -1.24 -33.55
CA ILE A 2 11.35 -2.52 -32.84
C ILE A 2 10.40 -2.16 -31.70
N ILE A 3 9.13 -2.44 -31.91
CA ILE A 3 8.06 -2.35 -30.92
C ILE A 3 8.20 -3.56 -30.01
N LYS A 4 8.75 -3.39 -28.81
CA LYS A 4 8.65 -4.41 -27.77
C LYS A 4 7.23 -4.39 -27.19
N LYS A 5 6.42 -5.36 -27.58
CA LYS A 5 5.18 -5.73 -26.91
C LYS A 5 5.50 -6.10 -25.46
N TYR A 6 5.17 -5.22 -24.54
CA TYR A 6 5.04 -5.62 -23.13
C TYR A 6 3.73 -6.40 -23.00
N LEU A 7 3.83 -7.71 -23.03
CA LEU A 7 2.81 -8.58 -22.47
C LEU A 7 2.81 -8.30 -20.96
N ILE A 8 1.83 -7.53 -20.49
CA ILE A 8 1.47 -7.51 -19.08
C ILE A 8 0.91 -8.89 -18.78
N THR A 9 1.76 -9.75 -18.29
CA THR A 9 1.33 -10.99 -17.65
C THR A 9 0.64 -10.57 -16.36
N ILE A 10 -0.68 -10.47 -16.41
CA ILE A 10 -1.52 -10.46 -15.21
C ILE A 10 -1.24 -11.81 -14.55
N ILE A 11 -0.30 -11.81 -13.60
CA ILE A 11 -0.17 -12.92 -12.67
C ILE A 11 -1.39 -12.81 -11.77
N ILE A 12 -2.45 -13.43 -12.23
CA ILE A 12 -3.55 -13.83 -11.38
C ILE A 12 -2.93 -14.83 -10.40
N PHE A 13 -2.56 -14.33 -9.21
CA PHE A 13 -2.37 -15.22 -8.07
C PHE A 13 -3.74 -15.80 -7.74
N THR A 14 -4.14 -16.77 -8.53
CA THR A 14 -5.18 -17.74 -8.16
C THR A 14 -4.55 -18.69 -7.17
N SER A 15 -4.41 -18.29 -5.92
CA SER A 15 -4.38 -19.22 -4.81
C SER A 15 -5.82 -19.57 -4.40
N CYS A 16 -6.72 -19.68 -5.35
CA CYS A 16 -7.90 -20.50 -5.17
C CYS A 16 -7.43 -21.93 -5.46
N GLN A 17 -7.10 -22.69 -4.44
CA GLN A 17 -7.31 -24.13 -4.50
C GLN A 17 -8.82 -24.28 -4.68
N SER A 18 -9.25 -24.32 -5.95
CA SER A 18 -10.65 -24.53 -6.32
C SER A 18 -11.06 -25.91 -5.88
N ASN A 19 -11.44 -26.06 -4.62
CA ASN A 19 -12.44 -27.05 -4.29
C ASN A 19 -13.66 -26.68 -5.12
N ASN A 20 -14.13 -27.58 -5.97
CA ASN A 20 -15.26 -27.40 -6.88
C ASN A 20 -16.43 -26.77 -6.14
N ILE A 21 -16.58 -25.43 -6.24
CA ILE A 21 -17.74 -24.71 -5.74
C ILE A 21 -18.84 -25.05 -6.75
N SER A 22 -19.60 -26.10 -6.43
CA SER A 22 -20.66 -26.61 -7.29
C SER A 22 -21.90 -25.71 -7.30
N ASP A 23 -22.00 -24.78 -6.33
CA ASP A 23 -23.12 -23.87 -6.22
C ASP A 23 -22.79 -22.52 -6.91
N PRO A 24 -23.48 -22.19 -8.03
CA PRO A 24 -23.23 -20.94 -8.75
C PRO A 24 -23.52 -19.67 -7.94
N GLU A 25 -24.42 -19.74 -6.96
CA GLU A 25 -24.75 -18.60 -6.11
C GLU A 25 -23.60 -18.29 -5.15
N ILE A 26 -23.02 -19.30 -4.54
CA ILE A 26 -21.84 -19.15 -3.67
C ILE A 26 -20.67 -18.60 -4.48
N ALA A 27 -20.40 -19.15 -5.67
CA ALA A 27 -19.32 -18.65 -6.53
C ALA A 27 -19.52 -17.17 -6.89
N ARG A 28 -20.75 -16.75 -7.17
CA ARG A 28 -21.10 -15.36 -7.44
C ARG A 28 -20.84 -14.46 -6.23
N LEU A 29 -21.26 -14.90 -5.04
CA LEU A 29 -21.05 -14.12 -3.79
C LEU A 29 -19.56 -13.97 -3.47
N ILE A 30 -18.75 -15.02 -3.63
CA ILE A 30 -17.29 -14.94 -3.43
C ILE A 30 -16.68 -13.94 -4.39
N PHE A 31 -17.01 -14.01 -5.67
CA PHE A 31 -16.52 -13.06 -6.67
C PHE A 31 -16.90 -11.61 -6.32
N GLN A 32 -18.16 -11.40 -5.90
CA GLN A 32 -18.63 -10.07 -5.48
C GLN A 32 -17.91 -9.57 -4.22
N ALA A 33 -17.71 -10.43 -3.21
CA ALA A 33 -16.98 -10.08 -2.00
C ALA A 33 -15.51 -9.73 -2.28
N GLU A 34 -14.83 -10.53 -3.13
CA GLU A 34 -13.46 -10.23 -3.57
C GLU A 34 -13.38 -8.93 -4.37
N SER A 35 -14.35 -8.69 -5.26
CA SER A 35 -14.44 -7.44 -6.02
C SER A 35 -14.63 -6.23 -5.10
N ALA A 36 -15.54 -6.33 -4.14
CA ALA A 36 -15.78 -5.29 -3.15
C ALA A 36 -14.54 -5.06 -2.27
N PHE A 37 -13.85 -6.12 -1.86
CA PHE A 37 -12.59 -6.02 -1.11
C PHE A 37 -11.51 -5.27 -1.88
N ARG A 38 -11.31 -5.63 -3.16
CA ARG A 38 -10.33 -4.95 -4.03
C ARG A 38 -10.72 -3.49 -4.29
N GLY A 39 -12.01 -3.21 -4.40
CA GLY A 39 -12.54 -1.86 -4.55
C GLY A 39 -12.51 -1.02 -3.27
N GLY A 40 -12.07 -1.57 -2.13
CA GLY A 40 -12.04 -0.86 -0.84
C GLY A 40 -13.38 -0.74 -0.14
N TYR A 41 -14.43 -1.42 -0.65
CA TYR A 41 -15.78 -1.45 -0.04
C TYR A 41 -15.83 -2.52 1.06
N TYR A 42 -15.00 -2.35 2.11
CA TYR A 42 -14.75 -3.39 3.11
C TYR A 42 -16.01 -3.83 3.85
N ASN A 43 -16.91 -2.91 4.23
CA ASN A 43 -18.16 -3.28 4.90
C ASN A 43 -19.11 -4.05 3.96
N ALA A 44 -19.17 -3.69 2.68
CA ALA A 44 -19.91 -4.45 1.68
C ALA A 44 -19.32 -5.85 1.47
N ALA A 45 -17.98 -5.93 1.35
CA ALA A 45 -17.27 -7.20 1.24
C ALA A 45 -17.57 -8.11 2.44
N LEU A 46 -17.60 -7.55 3.66
CA LEU A 46 -17.92 -8.27 4.89
C LEU A 46 -19.35 -8.83 4.86
N SER A 47 -20.34 -8.00 4.53
CA SER A 47 -21.73 -8.41 4.45
C SER A 47 -21.97 -9.51 3.39
N ILE A 48 -21.32 -9.39 2.22
CA ILE A 48 -21.42 -10.41 1.16
C ILE A 48 -20.72 -11.70 1.61
N ALA A 49 -19.58 -11.62 2.28
CA ALA A 49 -18.89 -12.77 2.84
C ALA A 49 -19.76 -13.50 3.88
N ASP A 50 -20.41 -12.74 4.77
CA ASP A 50 -21.35 -13.31 5.75
C ASP A 50 -22.56 -14.03 5.08
N SER A 51 -23.06 -13.46 3.98
CA SER A 51 -24.11 -14.12 3.18
C SER A 51 -23.62 -15.44 2.56
N ALA A 52 -22.40 -15.47 2.02
CA ALA A 52 -21.82 -16.70 1.46
C ALA A 52 -21.55 -17.75 2.56
N ILE A 53 -21.07 -17.33 3.74
CA ILE A 53 -20.87 -18.21 4.91
C ILE A 53 -22.20 -18.82 5.37
N SER A 54 -23.30 -18.08 5.34
CA SER A 54 -24.62 -18.60 5.73
C SER A 54 -25.10 -19.73 4.81
N LEU A 55 -24.72 -19.70 3.52
CA LEU A 55 -25.03 -20.75 2.57
C LEU A 55 -24.10 -21.96 2.69
N ASN A 56 -22.83 -21.74 2.95
CA ASN A 56 -21.84 -22.79 3.16
C ASN A 56 -20.81 -22.40 4.24
N PRO A 57 -21.05 -22.75 5.50
CA PRO A 57 -20.16 -22.40 6.59
C PRO A 57 -18.82 -23.17 6.60
N LYS A 58 -18.67 -24.18 5.75
CA LYS A 58 -17.43 -25.00 5.64
C LYS A 58 -16.51 -24.55 4.49
N LEU A 59 -16.68 -23.35 3.97
CA LEU A 59 -15.86 -22.83 2.90
C LEU A 59 -14.70 -21.97 3.45
N ALA A 60 -13.51 -22.57 3.53
CA ALA A 60 -12.32 -21.92 4.11
C ALA A 60 -11.97 -20.59 3.42
N ASP A 61 -12.05 -20.52 2.08
CA ASP A 61 -11.69 -19.33 1.30
C ASP A 61 -12.51 -18.09 1.70
N ILE A 62 -13.81 -18.26 1.99
CA ILE A 62 -14.65 -17.11 2.34
C ILE A 62 -14.40 -16.64 3.78
N HIS A 63 -14.10 -17.55 4.71
CA HIS A 63 -13.64 -17.18 6.05
C HIS A 63 -12.29 -16.49 6.00
N PHE A 64 -11.39 -16.93 5.10
CA PHE A 64 -10.10 -16.28 4.89
C PHE A 64 -10.28 -14.86 4.35
N LEU A 65 -11.16 -14.67 3.34
CA LEU A 65 -11.49 -13.35 2.84
C LEU A 65 -12.11 -12.46 3.94
N LYS A 66 -13.03 -12.99 4.73
CA LYS A 66 -13.60 -12.29 5.90
C LYS A 66 -12.50 -11.83 6.85
N GLY A 67 -11.55 -12.70 7.20
CA GLY A 67 -10.40 -12.36 8.05
C GLY A 67 -9.55 -11.22 7.45
N ARG A 68 -9.28 -11.26 6.13
CA ARG A 68 -8.56 -10.19 5.42
C ARG A 68 -9.32 -8.85 5.47
N VAL A 69 -10.62 -8.87 5.25
CA VAL A 69 -11.49 -7.68 5.33
C VAL A 69 -11.44 -7.09 6.73
N LEU A 70 -11.63 -7.91 7.77
CA LEU A 70 -11.60 -7.49 9.17
C LEU A 70 -10.22 -6.94 9.58
N THR A 71 -9.14 -7.53 9.07
CA THR A 71 -7.78 -7.00 9.24
C THR A 71 -7.62 -5.59 8.64
N LYS A 72 -8.21 -5.34 7.45
CA LYS A 72 -8.22 -4.00 6.83
C LYS A 72 -9.03 -2.99 7.64
N LEU A 73 -10.11 -3.43 8.27
CA LEU A 73 -10.93 -2.63 9.18
C LEU A 73 -10.32 -2.49 10.60
N SER A 74 -9.12 -3.03 10.84
CA SER A 74 -8.46 -3.08 12.16
C SER A 74 -9.27 -3.79 13.25
N ARG A 75 -10.24 -4.63 12.86
CA ARG A 75 -11.06 -5.48 13.75
C ARG A 75 -10.32 -6.79 14.01
N PHE A 76 -9.20 -6.71 14.73
CA PHE A 76 -8.22 -7.80 14.80
C PHE A 76 -8.74 -9.04 15.55
N ALA A 77 -9.55 -8.87 16.61
CA ALA A 77 -10.13 -10.01 17.33
C ALA A 77 -11.06 -10.83 16.42
N GLU A 78 -11.96 -10.15 15.70
CA GLU A 78 -12.88 -10.81 14.79
C GLU A 78 -12.16 -11.40 13.56
N ALA A 79 -11.06 -10.78 13.14
CA ALA A 79 -10.21 -11.33 12.08
C ALA A 79 -9.54 -12.64 12.54
N GLU A 80 -9.08 -12.70 13.79
CA GLU A 80 -8.50 -13.90 14.39
C GLU A 80 -9.54 -15.03 14.48
N ASP A 81 -10.79 -14.72 14.88
CA ASP A 81 -11.89 -15.68 14.88
C ASP A 81 -12.15 -16.23 13.45
N ALA A 82 -12.18 -15.34 12.44
CA ALA A 82 -12.41 -15.75 11.05
C ALA A 82 -11.27 -16.66 10.54
N TYR A 83 -10.00 -16.33 10.79
CA TYR A 83 -8.87 -17.20 10.43
C TYR A 83 -8.86 -18.51 11.23
N SER A 84 -9.30 -18.50 12.49
CA SER A 84 -9.45 -19.72 13.28
C SER A 84 -10.49 -20.67 12.69
N GLN A 85 -11.58 -20.14 12.09
CA GLN A 85 -12.53 -20.96 11.33
C GLN A 85 -11.85 -21.56 10.09
N VAL A 86 -11.00 -20.82 9.37
CA VAL A 86 -10.22 -21.38 8.25
C VAL A 86 -9.40 -22.60 8.72
N ILE A 87 -8.67 -22.45 9.82
CA ILE A 87 -7.80 -23.50 10.36
C ILE A 87 -8.62 -24.70 10.82
N SER A 88 -9.82 -24.48 11.38
CA SER A 88 -10.72 -25.58 11.80
C SER A 88 -11.28 -26.39 10.62
N ILE A 89 -11.43 -25.75 9.45
CA ILE A 89 -11.92 -26.37 8.22
C ILE A 89 -10.77 -27.06 7.47
N ASP A 90 -9.63 -26.36 7.35
CA ASP A 90 -8.41 -26.84 6.72
C ASP A 90 -7.20 -26.35 7.52
N ASN A 91 -6.62 -27.25 8.32
CA ASN A 91 -5.49 -26.94 9.20
C ASN A 91 -4.17 -26.67 8.45
N LYS A 92 -4.15 -26.94 7.14
CA LYS A 92 -3.04 -26.67 6.21
C LYS A 92 -3.29 -25.49 5.29
N TYR A 93 -4.34 -24.72 5.54
CA TYR A 93 -4.66 -23.57 4.70
C TYR A 93 -3.55 -22.52 4.74
N GLN A 94 -2.91 -22.29 3.58
CA GLN A 94 -1.78 -21.38 3.47
C GLN A 94 -2.17 -19.93 3.83
N GLY A 95 -1.41 -19.34 4.72
CA GLY A 95 -1.54 -17.94 5.10
C GLY A 95 -2.49 -17.66 6.26
N ALA A 96 -3.27 -18.65 6.74
CA ALA A 96 -4.17 -18.41 7.88
C ALA A 96 -3.38 -18.10 9.16
N TRP A 97 -2.45 -18.98 9.53
CA TRP A 97 -1.56 -18.76 10.65
C TRP A 97 -0.68 -17.51 10.49
N PHE A 98 -0.19 -17.25 9.27
CA PHE A 98 0.60 -16.06 8.96
C PHE A 98 -0.17 -14.76 9.24
N ASN A 99 -1.45 -14.68 8.83
CA ASN A 99 -2.26 -13.49 9.04
C ASN A 99 -2.64 -13.29 10.51
N ILE A 100 -2.92 -14.36 11.27
CA ILE A 100 -3.11 -14.27 12.73
C ILE A 100 -1.82 -13.71 13.37
N GLY A 101 -0.65 -14.27 13.03
CA GLY A 101 0.63 -13.79 13.53
C GLY A 101 0.86 -12.31 13.22
N THR A 102 0.53 -11.88 12.00
CA THR A 102 0.65 -10.48 11.58
C THR A 102 -0.29 -9.57 12.39
N ASN A 103 -1.52 -10.00 12.65
CA ASN A 103 -2.47 -9.25 13.48
C ASN A 103 -2.00 -9.19 14.94
N ASN A 104 -1.40 -10.25 15.45
CA ASN A 104 -0.81 -10.25 16.79
C ASN A 104 0.36 -9.26 16.90
N LEU A 105 1.25 -9.17 15.89
CA LEU A 105 2.31 -8.16 15.88
C LEU A 105 1.76 -6.73 15.90
N ARG A 106 0.71 -6.45 15.11
CA ARG A 106 0.06 -5.12 15.10
C ARG A 106 -0.54 -4.75 16.45
N GLN A 107 -0.88 -5.74 17.27
CA GLN A 107 -1.39 -5.57 18.63
C GLN A 107 -0.28 -5.65 19.70
N ASN A 108 1.01 -5.63 19.30
CA ASN A 108 2.17 -5.78 20.20
C ASN A 108 2.19 -7.11 20.97
N LYS A 109 1.59 -8.17 20.42
CA LYS A 109 1.54 -9.53 20.99
C LYS A 109 2.61 -10.41 20.32
N ALA A 110 3.89 -10.02 20.44
CA ALA A 110 4.99 -10.69 19.75
C ALA A 110 5.15 -12.19 20.07
N PRO A 111 4.99 -12.66 21.33
CA PRO A 111 5.05 -14.10 21.63
C PRO A 111 3.98 -14.91 20.88
N GLN A 112 2.74 -14.42 20.83
CA GLN A 112 1.64 -15.08 20.10
C GLN A 112 1.90 -15.06 18.59
N ALA A 113 2.44 -13.96 18.06
CA ALA A 113 2.83 -13.86 16.66
C ALA A 113 3.88 -14.93 16.29
N ILE A 114 4.92 -15.10 17.11
CA ILE A 114 5.96 -16.12 16.91
C ILE A 114 5.34 -17.52 16.86
N TYR A 115 4.46 -17.85 17.81
CA TYR A 115 3.76 -19.13 17.84
C TYR A 115 3.00 -19.39 16.53
N ASN A 116 2.22 -18.42 16.08
CA ASN A 116 1.42 -18.55 14.86
C ASN A 116 2.30 -18.63 13.59
N TYR A 117 3.39 -17.87 13.53
CA TYR A 117 4.33 -17.98 12.40
C TYR A 117 5.05 -19.34 12.37
N PHE A 118 5.37 -19.95 13.50
CA PHE A 118 5.92 -21.29 13.51
C PHE A 118 4.90 -22.34 13.04
N ASN A 119 3.61 -22.18 13.35
CA ASN A 119 2.57 -23.04 12.80
C ASN A 119 2.49 -22.89 11.27
N GLU A 120 2.57 -21.67 10.74
CA GLU A 120 2.64 -21.47 9.28
C GLU A 120 3.90 -22.13 8.68
N MET A 121 5.06 -21.99 9.35
CA MET A 121 6.33 -22.55 8.88
C MET A 121 6.35 -24.08 8.88
N SER A 122 5.56 -24.74 9.71
CA SER A 122 5.51 -26.22 9.76
C SER A 122 4.89 -26.83 8.50
N GLU A 123 3.92 -26.13 7.90
CA GLU A 123 3.23 -26.56 6.69
C GLU A 123 3.74 -25.84 5.43
N HIS A 124 4.05 -24.53 5.56
CA HIS A 124 4.43 -23.65 4.46
C HIS A 124 5.73 -22.88 4.75
N PRO A 125 6.90 -23.54 4.70
CA PRO A 125 8.17 -22.88 4.92
C PRO A 125 8.42 -21.74 3.93
N SER A 126 8.67 -20.51 4.42
CA SER A 126 8.95 -19.36 3.57
C SER A 126 9.93 -18.37 4.20
N ALA A 127 10.76 -17.73 3.37
CA ALA A 127 11.65 -16.66 3.80
C ALA A 127 10.88 -15.47 4.41
N GLN A 128 9.70 -15.18 3.86
CA GLN A 128 8.84 -14.12 4.36
C GLN A 128 8.40 -14.37 5.79
N THR A 129 7.92 -15.59 6.11
CA THR A 129 7.48 -15.94 7.45
C THR A 129 8.65 -15.93 8.43
N MET A 130 9.84 -16.44 8.01
CA MET A 130 11.04 -16.35 8.85
C MET A 130 11.48 -14.92 9.16
N VAL A 131 11.35 -14.00 8.20
CA VAL A 131 11.61 -12.57 8.46
C VAL A 131 10.61 -11.99 9.47
N GLN A 132 9.34 -12.39 9.44
CA GLN A 132 8.37 -11.93 10.44
C GLN A 132 8.66 -12.51 11.83
N ILE A 133 9.12 -13.76 11.92
CA ILE A 133 9.61 -14.36 13.18
C ILE A 133 10.80 -13.56 13.73
N GLY A 134 11.78 -13.24 12.87
CA GLY A 134 12.93 -12.44 13.25
C GLY A 134 12.54 -11.03 13.74
N LYS A 135 11.57 -10.40 13.05
CA LYS A 135 11.01 -9.12 13.49
C LYS A 135 10.37 -9.24 14.87
N ALA A 136 9.56 -10.26 15.11
CA ALA A 136 8.92 -10.48 16.42
C ALA A 136 9.96 -10.70 17.53
N TYR A 137 11.06 -11.39 17.24
CA TYR A 137 12.18 -11.50 18.19
C TYR A 137 12.88 -10.17 18.43
N SER A 138 13.07 -9.35 17.39
CA SER A 138 13.62 -8.00 17.56
C SER A 138 12.72 -7.13 18.44
N ASP A 139 11.41 -7.18 18.23
CA ASP A 139 10.42 -6.45 19.06
C ASP A 139 10.46 -6.88 20.52
N LEU A 140 10.91 -8.11 20.82
CA LEU A 140 11.15 -8.62 22.16
C LEU A 140 12.56 -8.35 22.71
N GLY A 141 13.42 -7.65 21.96
CA GLY A 141 14.83 -7.41 22.34
C GLY A 141 15.73 -8.65 22.26
N LYS A 142 15.29 -9.74 21.58
CA LYS A 142 16.04 -10.99 21.41
C LYS A 142 16.87 -10.96 20.12
N ALA A 143 17.95 -10.15 20.13
CA ALA A 143 18.76 -9.89 18.94
C ALA A 143 19.35 -11.16 18.31
N ASP A 144 19.88 -12.11 19.10
CA ASP A 144 20.47 -13.34 18.59
C ASP A 144 19.41 -14.21 17.87
N SER A 145 18.21 -14.32 18.44
CA SER A 145 17.11 -15.06 17.84
C SER A 145 16.61 -14.42 16.54
N ALA A 146 16.61 -13.09 16.50
CA ALA A 146 16.28 -12.32 15.32
C ALA A 146 17.31 -12.56 14.21
N HIS A 147 18.60 -12.48 14.54
CA HIS A 147 19.71 -12.74 13.62
C HIS A 147 19.58 -14.14 12.98
N LEU A 148 19.48 -15.18 13.80
CA LEU A 148 19.30 -16.56 13.34
C LEU A 148 18.07 -16.74 12.43
N SER A 149 16.98 -16.04 12.74
CA SER A 149 15.77 -16.08 11.91
C SER A 149 16.00 -15.44 10.54
N TYR A 150 16.69 -14.30 10.48
CA TYR A 150 17.00 -13.65 9.20
C TYR A 150 18.00 -14.45 8.36
N GLU A 151 19.03 -15.05 8.97
CA GLU A 151 19.92 -15.98 8.28
C GLU A 151 19.16 -17.18 7.70
N LYS A 152 18.24 -17.76 8.48
CA LYS A 152 17.41 -18.88 8.02
C LYS A 152 16.49 -18.45 6.86
N ALA A 153 15.99 -17.21 6.86
CA ALA A 153 15.26 -16.67 5.72
C ALA A 153 16.14 -16.63 4.45
N ILE A 154 17.41 -16.23 4.57
CA ILE A 154 18.38 -16.23 3.46
C ILE A 154 18.68 -17.66 2.99
N GLN A 155 18.79 -18.64 3.91
CA GLN A 155 18.98 -20.04 3.56
C GLN A 155 17.79 -20.61 2.77
N ILE A 156 16.55 -20.22 3.13
CA ILE A 156 15.34 -20.61 2.40
C ILE A 156 15.29 -19.96 1.02
N ASN A 157 15.60 -18.66 0.94
CA ASN A 157 15.62 -17.91 -0.31
C ASN A 157 16.71 -16.84 -0.29
N SER A 158 17.86 -17.13 -0.92
CA SER A 158 19.01 -16.22 -1.01
C SER A 158 18.73 -14.95 -1.83
N GLY A 159 17.65 -14.92 -2.63
CA GLY A 159 17.17 -13.75 -3.38
C GLY A 159 16.17 -12.89 -2.61
N PHE A 160 15.89 -13.18 -1.35
CA PHE A 160 14.90 -12.42 -0.58
C PHE A 160 15.52 -11.19 0.09
N ALA A 161 15.54 -10.07 -0.63
CA ALA A 161 16.13 -8.80 -0.19
C ALA A 161 15.70 -8.33 1.22
N PRO A 162 14.43 -8.48 1.66
CA PRO A 162 14.04 -8.05 3.00
C PRO A 162 14.84 -8.70 4.13
N ALA A 163 15.31 -9.95 3.97
CA ALA A 163 16.11 -10.63 5.00
C ALA A 163 17.46 -9.93 5.22
N TYR A 164 18.16 -9.58 4.14
CA TYR A 164 19.41 -8.82 4.21
C TYR A 164 19.20 -7.43 4.83
N MET A 165 18.14 -6.76 4.47
CA MET A 165 17.83 -5.45 5.06
C MET A 165 17.54 -5.55 6.56
N ARG A 166 16.88 -6.61 7.01
CA ARG A 166 16.66 -6.83 8.46
C ARG A 166 17.96 -7.11 9.22
N LEU A 167 18.87 -7.91 8.64
CA LEU A 167 20.20 -8.08 9.20
C LEU A 167 20.96 -6.76 9.24
N SER A 168 20.89 -5.97 8.17
CA SER A 168 21.52 -4.66 8.14
C SER A 168 21.02 -3.72 9.26
N HIS A 169 19.70 -3.70 9.51
CA HIS A 169 19.13 -2.94 10.64
C HIS A 169 19.67 -3.47 11.98
N LEU A 170 19.70 -4.78 12.16
CA LEU A 170 20.16 -5.41 13.38
C LEU A 170 21.64 -5.07 13.67
N ASN A 171 22.53 -5.20 12.65
CA ASN A 171 23.94 -4.83 12.77
C ASN A 171 24.13 -3.34 13.05
N LYS A 172 23.32 -2.47 12.42
CA LYS A 172 23.35 -1.03 12.72
C LYS A 172 23.03 -0.77 14.19
N ASP A 173 22.00 -1.43 14.71
CA ASP A 173 21.58 -1.25 16.13
C ASP A 173 22.61 -1.84 17.12
N ALA A 174 23.37 -2.85 16.69
CA ALA A 174 24.54 -3.37 17.42
C ALA A 174 25.81 -2.49 17.28
N GLY A 175 25.79 -1.46 16.45
CA GLY A 175 26.97 -0.61 16.17
C GLY A 175 27.93 -1.18 15.13
N GLU A 176 27.61 -2.30 14.52
CA GLU A 176 28.40 -2.99 13.50
C GLU A 176 28.14 -2.39 12.10
N ILE A 177 28.52 -1.10 11.94
CA ILE A 177 28.09 -0.29 10.79
C ILE A 177 28.63 -0.85 9.45
N ASN A 178 29.84 -1.39 9.43
CA ASN A 178 30.43 -1.96 8.21
C ASN A 178 29.64 -3.20 7.75
N GLU A 179 29.28 -4.09 8.67
CA GLU A 179 28.45 -5.25 8.37
C GLU A 179 27.04 -4.84 7.94
N ALA A 180 26.47 -3.81 8.57
CA ALA A 180 25.20 -3.22 8.14
C ALA A 180 25.28 -2.72 6.69
N ILE A 181 26.34 -2.03 6.29
CA ILE A 181 26.57 -1.58 4.91
C ILE A 181 26.66 -2.78 3.94
N ASN A 182 27.38 -3.84 4.32
CA ASN A 182 27.52 -5.03 3.48
C ASN A 182 26.15 -5.70 3.22
N HIS A 183 25.36 -5.89 4.26
CA HIS A 183 24.01 -6.45 4.12
C HIS A 183 23.07 -5.52 3.33
N ALA A 184 23.09 -4.20 3.57
CA ALA A 184 22.28 -3.24 2.82
C ALA A 184 22.65 -3.23 1.34
N LYS A 185 23.95 -3.33 1.00
CA LYS A 185 24.41 -3.45 -0.38
C LYS A 185 23.79 -4.66 -1.07
N LYS A 186 23.78 -5.81 -0.38
CA LYS A 186 23.17 -7.03 -0.92
C LYS A 186 21.66 -6.88 -1.14
N GLY A 187 20.96 -6.24 -0.20
CA GLY A 187 19.52 -5.93 -0.36
C GLY A 187 19.24 -5.04 -1.56
N ILE A 188 20.08 -4.00 -1.80
CA ILE A 188 19.94 -3.10 -2.96
C ILE A 188 20.29 -3.82 -4.28
N GLU A 189 21.28 -4.71 -4.29
CA GLU A 189 21.58 -5.54 -5.48
C GLU A 189 20.39 -6.38 -5.92
N LEU A 190 19.62 -6.89 -4.96
CA LEU A 190 18.44 -7.72 -5.21
C LEU A 190 17.20 -6.89 -5.59
N GLU A 191 17.05 -5.70 -5.01
CA GLU A 191 15.94 -4.76 -5.28
C GLU A 191 16.47 -3.35 -5.58
N PRO A 192 17.07 -3.13 -6.77
CA PRO A 192 17.74 -1.86 -7.10
C PRO A 192 16.81 -0.66 -7.20
N GLU A 193 15.51 -0.89 -7.43
CA GLU A 193 14.51 0.19 -7.50
C GLU A 193 13.91 0.55 -6.13
N ASN A 194 14.28 -0.16 -5.06
CA ASN A 194 13.73 0.11 -3.73
C ASN A 194 14.36 1.36 -3.11
N ILE A 195 13.62 2.45 -3.15
CA ILE A 195 14.04 3.77 -2.66
C ILE A 195 14.31 3.78 -1.15
N ASP A 196 13.58 2.97 -0.37
CA ASP A 196 13.74 2.92 1.08
C ASP A 196 15.07 2.24 1.47
N TYR A 197 15.51 1.26 0.69
CA TYR A 197 16.83 0.65 0.86
C TYR A 197 17.96 1.64 0.54
N LYS A 198 17.78 2.45 -0.51
CA LYS A 198 18.73 3.52 -0.86
C LYS A 198 18.81 4.58 0.23
N TYR A 199 17.66 5.00 0.78
CA TYR A 199 17.64 5.91 1.93
C TYR A 199 18.43 5.34 3.11
N PHE A 200 18.21 4.07 3.44
CA PHE A 200 18.88 3.41 4.55
C PHE A 200 20.39 3.30 4.33
N MET A 201 20.82 2.95 3.10
CA MET A 201 22.24 2.96 2.74
C MET A 201 22.88 4.33 2.91
N GLY A 202 22.24 5.39 2.41
CA GLY A 202 22.70 6.76 2.62
C GLY A 202 22.86 7.09 4.11
N SER A 203 21.92 6.65 4.95
CA SER A 203 21.95 6.86 6.39
C SER A 203 23.11 6.10 7.06
N LEU A 204 23.38 4.86 6.65
CA LEU A 204 24.52 4.08 7.14
C LEU A 204 25.87 4.73 6.76
N LEU A 205 26.01 5.18 5.50
CA LEU A 205 27.21 5.85 5.03
C LEU A 205 27.47 7.17 5.78
N LEU A 206 26.41 7.96 6.02
CA LEU A 206 26.51 9.19 6.80
C LEU A 206 26.93 8.91 8.25
N LEU A 207 26.36 7.88 8.87
CA LEU A 207 26.69 7.40 10.21
C LEU A 207 28.15 6.91 10.28
N ASN A 208 28.60 6.22 9.23
CA ASN A 208 29.99 5.72 9.10
C ASN A 208 31.02 6.81 8.76
N GLY A 209 30.64 8.09 8.82
CA GLY A 209 31.56 9.19 8.52
C GLY A 209 31.92 9.35 7.04
N GLN A 210 31.11 8.85 6.13
CA GLN A 210 31.31 8.86 4.68
C GLN A 210 30.29 9.78 3.97
N PRO A 211 30.21 11.10 4.28
CA PRO A 211 29.17 11.98 3.76
C PRO A 211 29.19 12.10 2.24
N ASN A 212 30.38 12.10 1.61
CA ASN A 212 30.48 12.16 0.15
C ASN A 212 29.77 11.00 -0.54
N LEU A 213 29.83 9.79 0.04
CA LEU A 213 29.17 8.60 -0.51
C LEU A 213 27.67 8.56 -0.19
N SER A 214 27.22 9.25 0.87
CA SER A 214 25.81 9.28 1.26
C SER A 214 24.96 10.23 0.41
N ILE A 215 25.55 11.34 -0.09
CA ILE A 215 24.87 12.40 -0.83
C ILE A 215 24.08 11.85 -2.03
N PRO A 216 24.66 11.06 -2.96
CA PRO A 216 23.91 10.58 -4.13
C PRO A 216 22.68 9.74 -3.76
N TYR A 217 22.75 8.97 -2.67
CA TYR A 217 21.61 8.20 -2.19
C TYR A 217 20.48 9.10 -1.70
N PHE A 218 20.80 10.13 -0.91
CA PHE A 218 19.78 11.06 -0.44
C PHE A 218 19.21 11.94 -1.55
N GLU A 219 20.04 12.40 -2.51
CA GLU A 219 19.57 13.14 -3.70
C GLU A 219 18.55 12.33 -4.48
N LEU A 220 18.81 11.05 -4.71
CA LEU A 220 17.85 10.17 -5.36
C LEU A 220 16.53 10.08 -4.56
N VAL A 221 16.62 9.92 -3.24
CA VAL A 221 15.43 9.82 -2.38
C VAL A 221 14.60 11.10 -2.39
N VAL A 222 15.21 12.28 -2.30
CA VAL A 222 14.46 13.55 -2.31
C VAL A 222 13.84 13.86 -3.67
N ASN A 223 14.43 13.35 -4.76
CA ASN A 223 13.86 13.45 -6.11
C ASN A 223 12.63 12.55 -6.27
N GLU A 224 12.71 11.29 -5.84
CA GLU A 224 11.62 10.32 -5.95
C GLU A 224 10.52 10.53 -4.91
N LYS A 225 10.91 10.96 -3.71
CA LYS A 225 10.02 11.23 -2.57
C LYS A 225 10.25 12.65 -2.04
N PRO A 226 9.78 13.72 -2.72
CA PRO A 226 10.01 15.11 -2.31
C PRO A 226 9.46 15.46 -0.91
N TRP A 227 8.59 14.63 -0.38
CA TRP A 227 8.00 14.74 0.97
C TRP A 227 8.80 14.05 2.07
N HIS A 228 9.92 13.39 1.75
CA HIS A 228 10.68 12.57 2.70
C HIS A 228 11.53 13.47 3.61
N TYR A 229 10.95 13.89 4.73
CA TYR A 229 11.56 14.79 5.72
C TYR A 229 13.01 14.39 6.07
N TRP A 230 13.21 13.14 6.51
CA TRP A 230 14.55 12.69 6.95
C TRP A 230 15.57 12.64 5.83
N ALA A 231 15.17 12.43 4.58
CA ALA A 231 16.10 12.46 3.45
C ALA A 231 16.61 13.89 3.21
N HIS A 232 15.72 14.89 3.24
CA HIS A 232 16.15 16.30 3.17
C HIS A 232 17.04 16.69 4.33
N HIS A 233 16.70 16.28 5.56
CA HIS A 233 17.49 16.56 6.74
C HIS A 233 18.90 15.95 6.65
N ASN A 234 18.99 14.66 6.33
CA ASN A 234 20.25 13.92 6.24
C ASN A 234 21.10 14.40 5.05
N LEU A 235 20.47 14.75 3.92
CA LEU A 235 21.17 15.38 2.80
C LEU A 235 21.80 16.71 3.22
N GLY A 236 21.03 17.56 3.91
CA GLY A 236 21.55 18.81 4.46
C GLY A 236 22.74 18.59 5.40
N GLN A 237 22.66 17.60 6.30
CA GLN A 237 23.79 17.26 7.19
C GLN A 237 25.01 16.74 6.41
N ALA A 238 24.81 15.88 5.40
CA ALA A 238 25.90 15.37 4.59
C ALA A 238 26.60 16.51 3.82
N LEU A 239 25.84 17.40 3.20
CA LEU A 239 26.34 18.57 2.47
C LEU A 239 27.09 19.54 3.41
N PHE A 240 26.61 19.74 4.64
CA PHE A 240 27.32 20.53 5.64
C PHE A 240 28.69 19.95 5.95
N ARG A 241 28.79 18.63 6.16
CA ARG A 241 30.06 17.96 6.48
C ARG A 241 31.08 18.01 5.34
N VAL A 242 30.64 18.18 4.09
CA VAL A 242 31.56 18.33 2.93
C VAL A 242 31.79 19.79 2.53
N GLY A 243 31.28 20.75 3.30
CA GLY A 243 31.50 22.18 3.08
C GLY A 243 30.51 22.87 2.13
N GLU A 244 29.53 22.18 1.59
CA GLU A 244 28.50 22.71 0.69
C GLU A 244 27.40 23.49 1.44
N LYS A 245 27.78 24.52 2.18
CA LYS A 245 26.93 25.21 3.17
C LYS A 245 25.63 25.73 2.57
N ARG A 246 25.66 26.36 1.37
CA ARG A 246 24.43 26.91 0.74
C ARG A 246 23.40 25.84 0.42
N LYS A 247 23.86 24.70 -0.11
CA LYS A 247 22.97 23.57 -0.41
C LYS A 247 22.46 22.93 0.89
N SER A 248 23.32 22.81 1.88
CA SER A 248 22.93 22.32 3.22
C SER A 248 21.79 23.15 3.80
N ASP A 249 21.93 24.49 3.84
CA ASP A 249 20.91 25.38 4.38
C ASP A 249 19.56 25.22 3.64
N PHE A 250 19.58 25.08 2.31
CA PHE A 250 18.39 24.84 1.51
C PHE A 250 17.67 23.54 1.93
N TYR A 251 18.39 22.41 2.03
CA TYR A 251 17.77 21.13 2.37
C TYR A 251 17.33 21.06 3.84
N ILE A 252 18.06 21.67 4.76
CA ILE A 252 17.64 21.78 6.17
C ILE A 252 16.38 22.63 6.31
N GLN A 253 16.29 23.75 5.58
CA GLN A 253 15.07 24.57 5.56
C GLN A 253 13.89 23.80 4.99
N ARG A 254 14.10 23.07 3.88
CA ARG A 254 13.06 22.22 3.31
C ARG A 254 12.58 21.13 4.26
N ALA A 255 13.48 20.50 4.99
CA ALA A 255 13.12 19.54 6.04
C ALA A 255 12.22 20.18 7.11
N LYS A 256 12.54 21.39 7.59
CA LYS A 256 11.71 22.10 8.59
C LYS A 256 10.28 22.38 8.06
N GLU A 257 10.15 22.75 6.78
CA GLU A 257 8.85 22.97 6.16
C GLU A 257 8.02 21.68 6.11
N LEU A 258 8.66 20.54 5.79
CA LEU A 258 8.00 19.24 5.74
C LEU A 258 7.61 18.71 7.13
N GLN A 259 8.31 19.10 8.18
CA GLN A 259 8.12 18.57 9.54
C GLN A 259 6.69 18.75 10.05
N LYS A 260 6.07 19.91 9.77
CA LYS A 260 4.68 20.18 10.17
C LYS A 260 3.71 19.20 9.52
N GLY A 261 3.86 18.96 8.22
CA GLY A 261 2.99 18.01 7.50
C GLY A 261 3.18 16.57 8.00
N VAL A 262 4.41 16.16 8.31
CA VAL A 262 4.68 14.83 8.90
C VAL A 262 3.96 14.68 10.24
N GLN A 263 4.07 15.68 11.12
CA GLN A 263 3.41 15.67 12.43
C GLN A 263 1.88 15.63 12.29
N GLU A 264 1.32 16.38 11.35
CA GLU A 264 -0.11 16.38 11.07
C GLU A 264 -0.60 15.00 10.59
N VAL A 265 0.12 14.37 9.66
CA VAL A 265 -0.20 13.01 9.19
C VAL A 265 -0.17 12.01 10.33
N GLU A 266 0.86 12.04 11.19
CA GLU A 266 0.94 11.12 12.33
C GLU A 266 -0.19 11.35 13.35
N ASN A 267 -0.57 12.58 13.61
CA ASN A 267 -1.72 12.89 14.48
C ASN A 267 -3.03 12.31 13.92
N TRP A 268 -3.32 12.55 12.64
CA TRP A 268 -4.53 12.00 12.02
C TRP A 268 -4.50 10.47 11.96
N ARG A 269 -3.33 9.86 11.68
CA ARG A 269 -3.16 8.42 11.66
C ARG A 269 -3.45 7.78 13.02
N ASN A 270 -2.92 8.35 14.08
CA ASN A 270 -3.16 7.86 15.44
C ASN A 270 -4.64 7.97 15.81
N LEU A 271 -5.29 9.13 15.54
CA LEU A 271 -6.70 9.32 15.80
C LEU A 271 -7.58 8.35 15.00
N ALA A 272 -7.30 8.14 13.71
CA ALA A 272 -8.03 7.21 12.86
C ALA A 272 -7.89 5.76 13.30
N ASN A 273 -6.68 5.35 13.73
CA ASN A 273 -6.45 4.00 14.26
C ASN A 273 -7.16 3.76 15.60
N MET A 274 -7.25 4.77 16.46
CA MET A 274 -7.99 4.68 17.73
C MET A 274 -9.51 4.68 17.54
N ASN A 275 -10.01 5.26 16.44
CA ASN A 275 -11.43 5.42 16.15
C ASN A 275 -11.72 5.03 14.69
N PRO A 276 -11.57 3.75 14.33
CA PRO A 276 -11.57 3.30 12.91
C PRO A 276 -12.90 3.54 12.18
N ASP A 277 -14.01 3.64 12.92
CA ASP A 277 -15.34 3.87 12.34
C ASP A 277 -15.67 5.35 12.10
N GLN A 278 -14.79 6.28 12.50
CA GLN A 278 -15.00 7.70 12.30
C GLN A 278 -14.54 8.15 10.90
N PHE A 279 -15.51 8.29 10.00
CA PHE A 279 -15.34 8.70 8.61
C PHE A 279 -14.43 9.92 8.40
N MET A 280 -14.62 10.98 9.19
CA MET A 280 -13.88 12.24 9.00
C MET A 280 -12.39 12.13 9.32
N LEU A 281 -11.99 11.22 10.23
CA LEU A 281 -10.59 11.04 10.57
C LEU A 281 -9.80 10.45 9.38
N TRP A 282 -10.39 9.51 8.66
CA TRP A 282 -9.80 8.94 7.46
C TRP A 282 -9.75 9.94 6.30
N ILE A 283 -10.75 10.82 6.19
CA ILE A 283 -10.73 11.94 5.22
C ILE A 283 -9.57 12.89 5.53
N ASN A 284 -9.45 13.32 6.78
CA ASN A 284 -8.39 14.25 7.19
C ASN A 284 -7.00 13.62 6.98
N LEU A 285 -6.84 12.35 7.34
CA LEU A 285 -5.60 11.61 7.05
C LEU A 285 -5.32 11.56 5.54
N GLY A 286 -6.31 11.22 4.71
CA GLY A 286 -6.17 11.17 3.26
C GLY A 286 -5.79 12.53 2.66
N ASN A 287 -6.43 13.62 3.12
CA ASN A 287 -6.12 14.97 2.67
C ASN A 287 -4.70 15.40 3.07
N SER A 288 -4.29 15.16 4.33
CA SER A 288 -2.94 15.50 4.80
C SER A 288 -1.87 14.68 4.05
N LEU A 289 -2.12 13.39 3.79
CA LEU A 289 -1.23 12.55 2.98
C LEU A 289 -1.13 13.07 1.55
N ASN A 290 -2.26 13.44 0.93
CA ASN A 290 -2.30 13.96 -0.43
C ASN A 290 -1.56 15.30 -0.54
N SER A 291 -1.74 16.21 0.41
CA SER A 291 -1.04 17.51 0.43
C SER A 291 0.49 17.35 0.51
N MET A 292 0.96 16.25 1.08
CA MET A 292 2.38 15.89 1.13
C MET A 292 2.85 15.12 -0.12
N GLY A 293 1.96 14.80 -1.09
CA GLY A 293 2.28 13.99 -2.26
C GLY A 293 2.41 12.48 -1.98
N ARG A 294 1.96 12.01 -0.81
CA ARG A 294 1.95 10.58 -0.43
C ARG A 294 0.73 9.89 -1.04
N THR A 295 0.66 9.92 -2.36
CA THR A 295 -0.52 9.57 -3.19
C THR A 295 -1.09 8.18 -2.88
N LYS A 296 -0.23 7.17 -2.77
CA LYS A 296 -0.66 5.79 -2.49
C LYS A 296 -1.31 5.67 -1.11
N GLU A 297 -0.67 6.25 -0.08
CA GLU A 297 -1.19 6.20 1.28
C GLU A 297 -2.46 7.05 1.44
N ALA A 298 -2.56 8.17 0.73
CA ALA A 298 -3.79 8.97 0.68
C ALA A 298 -4.94 8.16 0.09
N LYS A 299 -4.71 7.43 -1.01
CA LYS A 299 -5.69 6.51 -1.60
C LYS A 299 -6.14 5.44 -0.60
N ASP A 300 -5.20 4.81 0.10
CA ASP A 300 -5.52 3.80 1.12
C ASP A 300 -6.42 4.38 2.24
N ALA A 301 -6.13 5.58 2.73
CA ALA A 301 -6.95 6.25 3.74
C ALA A 301 -8.37 6.57 3.22
N PHE A 302 -8.49 7.06 1.98
CA PHE A 302 -9.80 7.30 1.37
C PHE A 302 -10.57 6.00 1.09
N LEU A 303 -9.92 4.89 0.80
CA LEU A 303 -10.58 3.58 0.66
C LEU A 303 -11.20 3.12 1.99
N VAL A 304 -10.53 3.36 3.12
CA VAL A 304 -11.13 3.10 4.44
C VAL A 304 -12.32 4.04 4.67
N ALA A 305 -12.19 5.34 4.39
CA ALA A 305 -13.32 6.28 4.49
C ALA A 305 -14.51 5.81 3.61
N LEU A 306 -14.24 5.36 2.40
CA LEU A 306 -15.26 4.85 1.48
C LEU A 306 -15.97 3.61 2.02
N SER A 307 -15.26 2.72 2.74
CA SER A 307 -15.88 1.56 3.37
C SER A 307 -16.91 1.93 4.44
N ILE A 308 -16.73 3.10 5.09
CA ILE A 308 -17.67 3.63 6.08
C ILE A 308 -18.87 4.31 5.40
N LYS A 309 -18.61 5.07 4.33
CA LYS A 309 -19.65 5.76 3.54
C LYS A 309 -19.49 5.51 2.03
N PRO A 310 -20.00 4.37 1.50
CA PRO A 310 -19.75 3.92 0.12
C PRO A 310 -20.23 4.88 -0.98
N MET A 311 -21.27 5.67 -0.71
CA MET A 311 -21.88 6.58 -1.69
C MET A 311 -21.36 8.02 -1.58
N ASN A 312 -20.24 8.25 -0.88
CA ASN A 312 -19.69 9.59 -0.76
C ASN A 312 -18.97 10.01 -2.05
N VAL A 313 -19.60 10.92 -2.79
CA VAL A 313 -19.11 11.42 -4.09
C VAL A 313 -17.72 12.05 -3.99
N ALA A 314 -17.47 12.85 -2.94
CA ALA A 314 -16.17 13.53 -2.78
C ALA A 314 -15.03 12.51 -2.57
N VAL A 315 -15.26 11.45 -1.78
CA VAL A 315 -14.26 10.39 -1.57
C VAL A 315 -14.04 9.59 -2.84
N GLN A 316 -15.10 9.21 -3.56
CA GLN A 316 -14.98 8.55 -4.85
C GLN A 316 -14.14 9.37 -5.83
N ASN A 317 -14.38 10.69 -5.90
CA ASN A 317 -13.63 11.59 -6.77
C ASN A 317 -12.16 11.70 -6.35
N ASN A 318 -11.87 11.80 -5.06
CA ASN A 318 -10.49 11.82 -4.57
C ASN A 318 -9.75 10.53 -4.94
N ILE A 319 -10.38 9.36 -4.76
CA ILE A 319 -9.78 8.07 -5.15
C ILE A 319 -9.56 8.02 -6.67
N ALA A 320 -10.51 8.49 -7.49
CA ALA A 320 -10.35 8.53 -8.93
C ALA A 320 -9.14 9.36 -9.36
N ASN A 321 -9.00 10.57 -8.81
CA ASN A 321 -7.87 11.45 -9.09
C ASN A 321 -6.53 10.84 -8.68
N LEU A 322 -6.47 10.26 -7.47
CA LEU A 322 -5.26 9.58 -6.98
C LEU A 322 -4.92 8.33 -7.80
N SER A 323 -5.93 7.60 -8.27
CA SER A 323 -5.72 6.44 -9.15
C SER A 323 -5.11 6.85 -10.48
N LEU A 324 -5.52 8.00 -11.06
CA LEU A 324 -4.86 8.55 -12.26
C LEU A 324 -3.40 8.91 -12.00
N MET A 325 -3.10 9.56 -10.87
CA MET A 325 -1.72 9.88 -10.48
C MET A 325 -0.85 8.64 -10.32
N LEU A 326 -1.45 7.50 -9.96
CA LEU A 326 -0.79 6.20 -9.81
C LEU A 326 -0.78 5.36 -11.11
N GLY A 327 -1.35 5.88 -12.21
CA GLY A 327 -1.43 5.18 -13.50
C GLY A 327 -2.58 4.15 -13.60
N ASP A 328 -3.43 4.04 -12.58
CA ASP A 328 -4.59 3.13 -12.57
C ASP A 328 -5.81 3.80 -13.23
N THR A 329 -5.72 3.92 -14.53
CA THR A 329 -6.75 4.55 -15.37
C THR A 329 -8.09 3.80 -15.30
N LEU A 330 -8.06 2.47 -15.18
CA LEU A 330 -9.29 1.67 -15.14
C LEU A 330 -10.09 1.96 -13.86
N GLU A 331 -9.43 1.99 -12.71
CA GLU A 331 -10.11 2.33 -11.45
C GLU A 331 -10.68 3.75 -11.49
N ALA A 332 -9.94 4.72 -12.02
CA ALA A 332 -10.44 6.08 -12.15
C ALA A 332 -11.73 6.14 -12.98
N ILE A 333 -11.78 5.45 -14.13
CA ILE A 333 -12.98 5.37 -14.97
C ILE A 333 -14.16 4.78 -14.18
N ILE A 334 -13.95 3.66 -13.49
CA ILE A 334 -15.00 2.99 -12.70
C ILE A 334 -15.54 3.96 -11.62
N ARG A 335 -14.65 4.68 -10.93
CA ARG A 335 -15.05 5.64 -9.89
C ARG A 335 -15.86 6.80 -10.46
N TYR A 336 -15.41 7.41 -11.56
CA TYR A 336 -16.19 8.47 -12.21
C TYR A 336 -17.55 7.99 -12.72
N GLN A 337 -17.63 6.79 -13.31
CA GLN A 337 -18.90 6.21 -13.71
C GLN A 337 -19.83 5.95 -12.51
N THR A 338 -19.28 5.50 -11.38
CA THR A 338 -20.03 5.34 -10.13
C THR A 338 -20.60 6.67 -9.66
N ILE A 339 -19.79 7.74 -9.64
CA ILE A 339 -20.26 9.09 -9.26
C ILE A 339 -21.41 9.53 -10.19
N LEU A 340 -21.24 9.36 -11.51
CA LEU A 340 -22.24 9.79 -12.50
C LEU A 340 -23.53 8.94 -12.47
N SER A 341 -23.46 7.71 -11.94
CA SER A 341 -24.65 6.92 -11.67
C SER A 341 -25.44 7.41 -10.45
N LEU A 342 -24.78 8.09 -9.50
CA LEU A 342 -25.41 8.72 -8.34
C LEU A 342 -25.95 10.12 -8.68
N ASP A 343 -25.14 10.88 -9.41
CA ASP A 343 -25.48 12.24 -9.85
C ASP A 343 -24.85 12.54 -11.22
N SER A 344 -25.66 12.45 -12.26
CA SER A 344 -25.23 12.69 -13.64
C SER A 344 -25.06 14.17 -14.00
N THR A 345 -25.34 15.10 -13.07
CA THR A 345 -25.24 16.54 -13.31
C THR A 345 -23.85 17.12 -13.00
N ILE A 346 -22.95 16.33 -12.40
CA ILE A 346 -21.61 16.78 -11.98
C ILE A 346 -20.70 16.98 -13.19
N ILE A 347 -20.57 18.24 -13.61
CA ILE A 347 -19.83 18.64 -14.84
C ILE A 347 -18.36 18.25 -14.75
N ASP A 348 -17.70 18.50 -13.62
CA ASP A 348 -16.28 18.23 -13.43
C ASP A 348 -15.94 16.76 -13.60
N VAL A 349 -16.86 15.87 -13.20
CA VAL A 349 -16.67 14.42 -13.35
C VAL A 349 -16.79 14.00 -14.81
N TRP A 350 -17.75 14.55 -15.56
CA TRP A 350 -17.81 14.33 -17.02
C TRP A 350 -16.58 14.87 -17.73
N GLN A 351 -16.10 16.05 -17.33
CA GLN A 351 -14.87 16.65 -17.90
C GLN A 351 -13.67 15.75 -17.67
N ASN A 352 -13.44 15.31 -16.40
CA ASN A 352 -12.33 14.45 -16.03
C ASN A 352 -12.40 13.08 -16.74
N LEU A 353 -13.59 12.48 -16.80
CA LEU A 353 -13.80 11.21 -17.50
C LEU A 353 -13.45 11.34 -18.99
N GLY A 354 -13.83 12.46 -19.62
CA GLY A 354 -13.46 12.77 -21.01
C GLY A 354 -11.94 12.88 -21.21
N VAL A 355 -11.24 13.55 -20.29
CA VAL A 355 -9.75 13.65 -20.31
C VAL A 355 -9.12 12.26 -20.19
N VAL A 356 -9.62 11.43 -19.30
CA VAL A 356 -9.11 10.06 -19.11
C VAL A 356 -9.35 9.19 -20.33
N TYR A 357 -10.51 9.28 -20.98
CA TYR A 357 -10.77 8.56 -22.21
C TYR A 357 -9.87 9.04 -23.35
N ALA A 358 -9.69 10.36 -23.51
CA ALA A 358 -8.84 10.93 -24.56
C ALA A 358 -7.36 10.48 -24.40
N SER A 359 -6.82 10.54 -23.17
CA SER A 359 -5.46 10.07 -22.88
C SER A 359 -5.27 8.56 -23.09
N SER A 360 -6.36 7.79 -23.02
CA SER A 360 -6.38 6.34 -23.29
C SER A 360 -6.67 5.99 -24.76
N GLY A 361 -6.76 6.98 -25.66
CA GLY A 361 -7.06 6.79 -27.08
C GLY A 361 -8.53 6.48 -27.38
N LYS A 362 -9.43 6.54 -26.39
CA LYS A 362 -10.86 6.30 -26.52
C LYS A 362 -11.60 7.58 -26.92
N ILE A 363 -11.37 8.01 -28.15
CA ILE A 363 -11.77 9.34 -28.65
C ILE A 363 -13.30 9.51 -28.66
N ASN A 364 -14.06 8.47 -29.03
CA ASN A 364 -15.52 8.56 -29.08
C ASN A 364 -16.14 8.71 -27.69
N GLU A 365 -15.62 7.96 -26.70
CA GLU A 365 -16.05 8.05 -25.30
C GLU A 365 -15.66 9.39 -24.67
N ALA A 366 -14.48 9.95 -25.04
CA ALA A 366 -14.06 11.28 -24.62
C ALA A 366 -15.05 12.35 -25.12
N ARG A 367 -15.35 12.32 -26.42
CA ARG A 367 -16.34 13.22 -27.04
C ARG A 367 -17.70 13.13 -26.35
N ALA A 368 -18.23 11.91 -26.20
CA ALA A 368 -19.52 11.70 -25.56
C ALA A 368 -19.56 12.23 -24.13
N SER A 369 -18.46 12.08 -23.37
CA SER A 369 -18.37 12.60 -22.01
C SER A 369 -18.40 14.12 -21.97
N TRP A 370 -17.62 14.78 -22.84
CA TRP A 370 -17.57 16.25 -22.90
C TRP A 370 -18.89 16.85 -23.44
N GLU A 371 -19.54 16.20 -24.40
CA GLU A 371 -20.88 16.62 -24.87
C GLU A 371 -21.94 16.53 -23.77
N ARG A 372 -21.86 15.50 -22.90
CA ARG A 372 -22.72 15.40 -21.72
C ARG A 372 -22.45 16.51 -20.72
N ALA A 373 -21.19 16.84 -20.47
CA ALA A 373 -20.81 17.97 -19.62
C ALA A 373 -21.38 19.31 -20.15
N LEU A 374 -21.33 19.55 -21.47
CA LEU A 374 -21.87 20.76 -22.08
C LEU A 374 -23.40 20.87 -22.03
N LYS A 375 -24.14 19.75 -21.89
CA LYS A 375 -25.59 19.82 -21.65
C LYS A 375 -25.92 20.52 -20.33
N HIS A 376 -25.04 20.39 -19.33
CA HIS A 376 -25.21 21.03 -18.03
C HIS A 376 -24.48 22.37 -17.90
N ALA A 377 -23.45 22.62 -18.74
CA ALA A 377 -22.67 23.85 -18.79
C ALA A 377 -22.35 24.27 -20.23
N PRO A 378 -23.32 24.79 -21.00
CA PRO A 378 -23.15 25.06 -22.43
C PRO A 378 -22.00 26.02 -22.78
N ASN A 379 -21.64 26.90 -21.85
CA ASN A 379 -20.62 27.94 -22.04
C ASN A 379 -19.27 27.58 -21.40
N ASN A 380 -19.01 26.30 -21.07
CA ASN A 380 -17.72 25.89 -20.51
C ASN A 380 -16.64 25.88 -21.60
N ASN A 381 -15.87 26.97 -21.64
CA ASN A 381 -14.82 27.18 -22.65
C ASN A 381 -13.76 26.08 -22.65
N THR A 382 -13.39 25.55 -21.49
CA THR A 382 -12.40 24.47 -21.36
C THR A 382 -12.85 23.20 -22.10
N ILE A 383 -14.12 22.82 -21.90
CA ILE A 383 -14.67 21.62 -22.55
C ILE A 383 -14.85 21.85 -24.05
N ILE A 384 -15.27 23.06 -24.46
CA ILE A 384 -15.36 23.43 -25.87
C ILE A 384 -13.99 23.32 -26.56
N GLU A 385 -12.91 23.74 -25.88
CA GLU A 385 -11.56 23.62 -26.39
C GLU A 385 -11.10 22.15 -26.50
N TYR A 386 -11.40 21.32 -25.53
CA TYR A 386 -11.12 19.88 -25.59
C TYR A 386 -11.79 19.24 -26.81
N LEU A 387 -13.05 19.55 -27.08
CA LEU A 387 -13.77 19.02 -28.25
C LEU A 387 -13.15 19.50 -29.57
N LYS A 388 -12.64 20.73 -29.64
CA LYS A 388 -11.93 21.23 -30.84
C LYS A 388 -10.62 20.48 -31.08
N THR A 389 -9.90 20.08 -30.04
CA THR A 389 -8.64 19.33 -30.17
C THR A 389 -8.83 17.92 -30.72
N LEU A 390 -9.99 17.29 -30.48
CA LEU A 390 -10.31 15.98 -31.04
C LEU A 390 -10.60 15.98 -32.54
N ASN A 391 -10.83 17.14 -33.12
CA ASN A 391 -11.16 17.30 -34.57
C ASN A 391 -9.93 17.65 -35.42
N LYS A 392 -8.76 17.76 -34.80
CA LYS A 392 -7.47 17.97 -35.44
C LYS A 392 -6.69 16.65 -35.53
#